data_cec2c3856605a0eaeeae0580145ef9ee
#
_entry.id   cec2c3856605a0eaeeae0580145ef9ee
#
_cell.length_a   1.000
_cell.length_b   1.000
_cell.length_c   1.000
_cell.angle_alpha   90.00
_cell.angle_beta   90.00
_cell.angle_gamma   90.00
#
_symmetry.space_group_name_H-M   'P 1'
#
loop_
_entity.id
_entity.type
_entity.pdbx_description
1 polymer ?
#
loop_
_entity_poly.entity_id
_entity_poly.type
_entity_poly.pdbx_seq_one_letter_code
_entity_poly.pdbx_strand_id
1 'polypeptide(L)'
;MAQTEKRVFFQFKGLKIEGLLCDSAGPKAVVVTHPHPLYGGDMYNNVVEAIVKAYRERNFTTLRINFRGVGNSEGGFDEGLGEQEDVKAALTYLQGLEKSFIDLAGYSFGAWVNAKGLKGYEQVNRVVMVSPPVNFIDFSFLDYNPKIKLVIAGSGDDIGPPQMIQKMLSKWNPDIRFEIIQGADHFYWGKTGEIEKIVGSFLDSEDTGY
;
A
#
# COMPACT_ATOMS: atom_id res chain seq x y z
N MET A 1 11.47 22.95 -5.38
CA MET A 1 12.61 22.00 -5.50
C MET A 1 12.04 20.62 -5.70
N ALA A 2 12.60 19.82 -6.61
CA ALA A 2 12.13 18.43 -6.78
C ALA A 2 12.39 17.65 -5.47
N GLN A 3 11.35 17.08 -4.90
CA GLN A 3 11.45 16.23 -3.72
C GLN A 3 12.19 14.96 -4.10
N THR A 4 13.39 14.75 -3.54
CA THR A 4 14.25 13.61 -3.86
C THR A 4 14.06 12.50 -2.81
N GLU A 5 13.87 11.27 -3.26
CA GLU A 5 13.85 10.13 -2.37
C GLU A 5 15.23 9.85 -1.79
N LYS A 6 15.28 9.55 -0.50
CA LYS A 6 16.48 9.13 0.23
C LYS A 6 16.32 7.70 0.71
N ARG A 7 17.36 6.89 0.53
CA ARG A 7 17.42 5.56 1.12
C ARG A 7 17.53 5.68 2.63
N VAL A 8 16.65 4.98 3.33
CA VAL A 8 16.60 4.91 4.78
C VAL A 8 16.59 3.46 5.24
N PHE A 9 17.02 3.25 6.48
CA PHE A 9 16.94 1.97 7.14
C PHE A 9 16.32 2.16 8.51
N PHE A 10 15.40 1.29 8.86
CA PHE A 10 14.80 1.24 10.18
C PHE A 10 14.78 -0.21 10.69
N GLN A 11 14.62 -0.39 11.98
CA GLN A 11 14.76 -1.71 12.59
C GLN A 11 13.48 -2.13 13.32
N PHE A 12 13.21 -3.42 13.25
CA PHE A 12 12.24 -4.07 14.10
C PHE A 12 12.81 -5.41 14.59
N LYS A 13 12.84 -5.59 15.93
CA LYS A 13 13.37 -6.79 16.58
C LYS A 13 14.76 -7.24 16.07
N GLY A 14 15.61 -6.27 15.73
CA GLY A 14 16.97 -6.52 15.28
C GLY A 14 17.12 -6.72 13.76
N LEU A 15 16.05 -6.84 12.98
CA LEU A 15 16.11 -6.88 11.52
C LEU A 15 16.11 -5.46 10.95
N LYS A 16 17.02 -5.21 10.02
CA LYS A 16 17.11 -3.94 9.29
C LYS A 16 16.24 -4.02 8.03
N ILE A 17 15.33 -3.07 7.89
CA ILE A 17 14.42 -2.95 6.74
C ILE A 17 14.80 -1.72 5.92
N GLU A 18 14.89 -1.90 4.60
CA GLU A 18 15.19 -0.84 3.63
C GLU A 18 13.93 -0.12 3.19
N GLY A 19 14.02 1.20 3.03
CA GLY A 19 12.98 1.99 2.39
C GLY A 19 13.54 3.17 1.60
N LEU A 20 12.68 3.76 0.77
CA LEU A 20 12.91 5.03 0.11
C LEU A 20 11.92 6.05 0.69
N LEU A 21 12.47 7.06 1.35
CA LEU A 21 11.73 8.14 1.98
C LEU A 21 11.80 9.40 1.12
N CYS A 22 10.65 9.97 0.79
CA CYS A 22 10.55 11.34 0.32
C CYS A 22 9.79 12.14 1.38
N ASP A 23 10.53 12.91 2.16
CA ASP A 23 9.94 13.69 3.25
C ASP A 23 9.33 14.98 2.73
N SER A 24 8.15 15.29 3.20
CA SER A 24 7.40 16.51 2.94
C SER A 24 7.04 17.20 4.25
N ALA A 25 6.87 18.49 4.22
CA ALA A 25 6.42 19.25 5.40
C ALA A 25 4.99 18.83 5.81
N GLY A 26 4.71 18.86 7.11
CA GLY A 26 3.39 18.58 7.65
C GLY A 26 3.21 17.12 8.10
N PRO A 27 2.00 16.80 8.62
CA PRO A 27 1.74 15.58 9.35
C PRO A 27 1.35 14.39 8.48
N LYS A 28 1.06 14.60 7.17
CA LYS A 28 0.54 13.57 6.27
C LYS A 28 1.65 12.67 5.73
N ALA A 29 1.45 11.35 5.80
CA ALA A 29 2.38 10.37 5.25
C ALA A 29 1.67 9.14 4.68
N VAL A 30 2.39 8.34 3.89
CA VAL A 30 1.96 7.03 3.42
C VAL A 30 3.10 6.02 3.48
N VAL A 31 2.80 4.80 3.95
CA VAL A 31 3.65 3.63 3.72
C VAL A 31 3.12 2.90 2.49
N VAL A 32 4.01 2.55 1.55
CA VAL A 32 3.64 1.82 0.33
C VAL A 32 4.37 0.48 0.29
N THR A 33 3.61 -0.60 0.12
CA THR A 33 4.11 -1.98 0.12
C THR A 33 3.98 -2.63 -1.25
N HIS A 34 5.00 -3.42 -1.60
CA HIS A 34 5.18 -4.02 -2.92
C HIS A 34 4.52 -5.40 -3.08
N PRO A 35 4.40 -5.92 -4.32
CA PRO A 35 3.84 -7.24 -4.58
C PRO A 35 4.76 -8.36 -4.08
N HIS A 36 4.40 -9.61 -4.38
CA HIS A 36 4.99 -10.81 -3.76
C HIS A 36 6.52 -10.91 -3.96
N PRO A 37 7.30 -11.01 -2.86
CA PRO A 37 8.76 -11.06 -2.90
C PRO A 37 9.33 -12.16 -3.80
N LEU A 38 8.80 -13.37 -3.69
CA LEU A 38 9.29 -14.53 -4.43
C LEU A 38 8.98 -14.48 -5.95
N TYR A 39 8.15 -13.54 -6.39
CA TYR A 39 7.85 -13.30 -7.80
C TYR A 39 8.49 -12.00 -8.31
N GLY A 40 9.57 -11.56 -7.68
CA GLY A 40 10.34 -10.37 -8.09
C GLY A 40 9.72 -9.05 -7.65
N GLY A 41 8.82 -9.08 -6.66
CA GLY A 41 8.27 -7.86 -6.07
C GLY A 41 9.33 -7.11 -5.26
N ASP A 42 9.41 -5.80 -5.48
CA ASP A 42 10.24 -4.87 -4.72
C ASP A 42 9.64 -3.46 -4.71
N MET A 43 10.25 -2.54 -3.97
CA MET A 43 9.79 -1.16 -3.86
C MET A 43 9.91 -0.33 -5.15
N TYR A 44 10.58 -0.84 -6.20
CA TYR A 44 10.72 -0.20 -7.51
C TYR A 44 9.66 -0.66 -8.52
N ASN A 45 8.72 -1.50 -8.07
CA ASN A 45 7.64 -1.97 -8.93
C ASN A 45 6.83 -0.79 -9.50
N ASN A 46 6.43 -0.87 -10.77
CA ASN A 46 5.73 0.19 -11.50
C ASN A 46 4.42 0.67 -10.83
N VAL A 47 3.66 -0.23 -10.20
CA VAL A 47 2.42 0.11 -9.48
C VAL A 47 2.75 0.84 -8.17
N VAL A 48 3.79 0.38 -7.45
CA VAL A 48 4.30 1.06 -6.24
C VAL A 48 4.71 2.49 -6.58
N GLU A 49 5.44 2.68 -7.68
CA GLU A 49 5.87 4.02 -8.13
C GLU A 49 4.70 4.93 -8.48
N ALA A 50 3.65 4.40 -9.16
CA ALA A 50 2.45 5.16 -9.47
C ALA A 50 1.69 5.61 -8.21
N ILE A 51 1.57 4.72 -7.22
CA ILE A 51 0.96 5.07 -5.92
C ILE A 51 1.79 6.18 -5.24
N VAL A 52 3.10 5.99 -5.12
CA VAL A 52 4.02 6.97 -4.51
C VAL A 52 3.90 8.33 -5.18
N LYS A 53 3.87 8.37 -6.53
CA LYS A 53 3.76 9.61 -7.29
C LYS A 53 2.47 10.35 -6.97
N ALA A 54 1.32 9.67 -6.94
CA ALA A 54 0.03 10.26 -6.62
C ALA A 54 0.01 10.94 -5.24
N TYR A 55 0.62 10.29 -4.23
CA TYR A 55 0.74 10.84 -2.88
C TYR A 55 1.72 12.03 -2.81
N ARG A 56 2.86 11.94 -3.49
CA ARG A 56 3.87 13.03 -3.53
C ARG A 56 3.32 14.31 -4.14
N GLU A 57 2.55 14.20 -5.21
CA GLU A 57 1.90 15.35 -5.87
C GLU A 57 0.92 16.08 -4.94
N ARG A 58 0.52 15.44 -3.82
CA ARG A 58 -0.36 16.00 -2.77
C ARG A 58 0.37 16.30 -1.47
N ASN A 59 1.69 16.43 -1.55
CA ASN A 59 2.55 16.82 -0.43
C ASN A 59 2.54 15.85 0.75
N PHE A 60 2.25 14.56 0.53
CA PHE A 60 2.47 13.53 1.54
C PHE A 60 3.96 13.19 1.63
N THR A 61 4.43 12.93 2.84
CA THR A 61 5.66 12.15 3.05
C THR A 61 5.40 10.73 2.56
N THR A 62 6.24 10.20 1.69
CA THR A 62 6.09 8.83 1.19
C THR A 62 7.24 7.95 1.64
N LEU A 63 6.91 6.75 2.12
CA LEU A 63 7.87 5.71 2.47
C LEU A 63 7.47 4.42 1.76
N ARG A 64 8.18 4.08 0.68
CA ARG A 64 8.07 2.76 0.05
C ARG A 64 9.13 1.83 0.61
N ILE A 65 8.77 0.62 0.99
CA ILE A 65 9.66 -0.31 1.68
C ILE A 65 9.94 -1.56 0.86
N ASN A 66 11.11 -2.16 1.07
CA ASN A 66 11.37 -3.54 0.71
C ASN A 66 11.04 -4.43 1.91
N PHE A 67 10.16 -5.42 1.72
CA PHE A 67 9.93 -6.44 2.73
C PHE A 67 11.23 -7.20 3.05
N ARG A 68 11.25 -7.87 4.18
CA ARG A 68 12.36 -8.75 4.60
C ARG A 68 12.81 -9.69 3.47
N GLY A 69 14.12 -9.86 3.31
CA GLY A 69 14.71 -10.67 2.26
C GLY A 69 14.71 -10.06 0.85
N VAL A 70 14.23 -8.82 0.68
CA VAL A 70 14.22 -8.10 -0.60
C VAL A 70 15.21 -6.93 -0.57
N GLY A 71 15.98 -6.75 -1.63
CA GLY A 71 16.96 -5.67 -1.76
C GLY A 71 17.99 -5.70 -0.65
N ASN A 72 18.09 -4.63 0.13
CA ASN A 72 18.98 -4.54 1.29
C ASN A 72 18.26 -4.76 2.63
N SER A 73 17.01 -5.22 2.62
CA SER A 73 16.32 -5.66 3.82
C SER A 73 16.85 -7.00 4.28
N GLU A 74 17.12 -7.12 5.57
CA GLU A 74 17.58 -8.35 6.20
C GLU A 74 16.43 -9.37 6.36
N GLY A 75 16.79 -10.60 6.74
CA GLY A 75 15.84 -11.70 6.94
C GLY A 75 15.48 -12.44 5.65
N GLY A 76 14.29 -13.01 5.61
CA GLY A 76 13.76 -13.76 4.49
C GLY A 76 12.23 -13.74 4.51
N PHE A 77 11.62 -14.08 3.38
CA PHE A 77 10.18 -14.20 3.23
C PHE A 77 9.58 -15.09 4.33
N ASP A 78 8.52 -14.60 5.01
CA ASP A 78 7.91 -15.23 6.18
C ASP A 78 6.37 -15.32 6.05
N GLU A 79 5.92 -15.67 4.85
CA GLU A 79 4.51 -15.97 4.53
C GLU A 79 3.50 -14.89 4.98
N GLY A 80 3.96 -13.63 5.03
CA GLY A 80 3.18 -12.48 5.45
C GLY A 80 3.13 -12.25 6.97
N LEU A 81 3.69 -13.13 7.78
CA LEU A 81 3.75 -12.93 9.24
C LEU A 81 4.81 -11.89 9.60
N GLY A 82 6.03 -12.11 9.14
CA GLY A 82 7.11 -11.18 9.34
C GLY A 82 6.91 -9.88 8.56
N GLU A 83 6.37 -9.94 7.36
CA GLU A 83 6.10 -8.76 6.54
C GLU A 83 5.12 -7.79 7.22
N GLN A 84 4.19 -8.28 8.05
CA GLN A 84 3.36 -7.42 8.90
C GLN A 84 4.19 -6.62 9.92
N GLU A 85 5.24 -7.25 10.47
CA GLU A 85 6.14 -6.56 11.41
C GLU A 85 7.01 -5.50 10.68
N ASP A 86 7.37 -5.75 9.41
CA ASP A 86 8.09 -4.77 8.58
C ASP A 86 7.22 -3.53 8.32
N VAL A 87 5.92 -3.72 8.04
CA VAL A 87 4.95 -2.62 7.93
C VAL A 87 4.85 -1.85 9.24
N LYS A 88 4.74 -2.56 10.38
CA LYS A 88 4.67 -1.92 11.69
C LYS A 88 5.92 -1.09 12.00
N ALA A 89 7.10 -1.58 11.62
CA ALA A 89 8.35 -0.83 11.74
C ALA A 89 8.34 0.45 10.90
N ALA A 90 7.86 0.38 9.65
CA ALA A 90 7.75 1.53 8.76
C ALA A 90 6.77 2.58 9.30
N LEU A 91 5.63 2.15 9.83
CA LEU A 91 4.65 3.03 10.47
C LEU A 91 5.24 3.72 11.71
N THR A 92 5.94 2.96 12.55
CA THR A 92 6.64 3.51 13.74
C THR A 92 7.74 4.49 13.34
N TYR A 93 8.47 4.21 12.26
CA TYR A 93 9.49 5.11 11.74
C TYR A 93 8.88 6.46 11.31
N LEU A 94 7.74 6.46 10.61
CA LEU A 94 7.04 7.69 10.23
C LEU A 94 6.51 8.46 11.44
N GLN A 95 6.01 7.78 12.47
CA GLN A 95 5.63 8.45 13.73
C GLN A 95 6.82 9.14 14.39
N GLY A 96 8.01 8.52 14.35
CA GLY A 96 9.27 9.13 14.81
C GLY A 96 9.68 10.38 14.03
N LEU A 97 9.14 10.58 12.82
CA LEU A 97 9.24 11.80 12.01
C LEU A 97 8.05 12.76 12.22
N GLU A 98 7.32 12.61 13.32
CA GLU A 98 6.15 13.43 13.69
C GLU A 98 5.00 13.38 12.67
N LYS A 99 4.89 12.28 11.90
CA LYS A 99 3.75 12.05 11.00
C LYS A 99 2.60 11.46 11.80
N SER A 100 1.48 12.19 11.88
CA SER A 100 0.31 11.83 12.69
C SER A 100 -0.91 11.42 11.85
N PHE A 101 -0.90 11.66 10.55
CA PHE A 101 -1.91 11.20 9.61
C PHE A 101 -1.24 10.28 8.60
N ILE A 102 -1.36 8.96 8.81
CA ILE A 102 -0.62 7.97 8.04
C ILE A 102 -1.59 7.07 7.27
N ASP A 103 -1.47 7.09 5.95
CA ASP A 103 -2.13 6.13 5.07
C ASP A 103 -1.25 4.89 4.87
N LEU A 104 -1.90 3.78 4.54
CA LEU A 104 -1.23 2.53 4.21
C LEU A 104 -1.73 2.07 2.84
N ALA A 105 -0.86 2.07 1.84
CA ALA A 105 -1.18 1.64 0.50
C ALA A 105 -0.40 0.36 0.15
N GLY A 106 -1.03 -0.54 -0.61
CA GLY A 106 -0.35 -1.78 -1.00
C GLY A 106 -0.84 -2.32 -2.33
N TYR A 107 0.06 -2.98 -3.03
CA TYR A 107 -0.24 -3.67 -4.28
C TYR A 107 -0.11 -5.18 -4.10
N SER A 108 -1.12 -5.92 -4.60
CA SER A 108 -1.12 -7.37 -4.62
C SER A 108 -0.85 -7.98 -3.24
N PHE A 109 0.22 -8.75 -3.06
CA PHE A 109 0.65 -9.29 -1.78
C PHE A 109 0.80 -8.21 -0.69
N GLY A 110 1.34 -7.04 -1.05
CA GLY A 110 1.44 -5.92 -0.12
C GLY A 110 0.06 -5.45 0.39
N ALA A 111 -0.96 -5.45 -0.46
CA ALA A 111 -2.33 -5.14 -0.04
C ALA A 111 -2.86 -6.18 0.96
N TRP A 112 -2.55 -7.46 0.75
CA TRP A 112 -2.94 -8.54 1.67
C TRP A 112 -2.21 -8.44 3.01
N VAL A 113 -0.88 -8.22 3.01
CA VAL A 113 -0.09 -8.02 4.25
C VAL A 113 -0.64 -6.85 5.06
N ASN A 114 -0.92 -5.74 4.38
CA ASN A 114 -1.49 -4.54 4.99
C ASN A 114 -2.85 -4.84 5.66
N ALA A 115 -3.74 -5.52 4.94
CA ALA A 115 -5.06 -5.89 5.45
C ALA A 115 -4.96 -6.84 6.64
N LYS A 116 -4.03 -7.81 6.59
CA LYS A 116 -3.85 -8.83 7.63
C LYS A 116 -3.34 -8.24 8.94
N GLY A 117 -2.42 -7.28 8.87
CA GLY A 117 -1.86 -6.58 10.02
C GLY A 117 -2.74 -5.44 10.57
N LEU A 118 -3.79 -5.04 9.85
CA LEU A 118 -4.52 -3.80 10.08
C LEU A 118 -5.10 -3.64 11.50
N LYS A 119 -5.51 -4.73 12.13
CA LYS A 119 -5.99 -4.73 13.53
C LYS A 119 -4.91 -4.28 14.53
N GLY A 120 -3.62 -4.44 14.18
CA GLY A 120 -2.47 -4.05 15.00
C GLY A 120 -1.85 -2.71 14.59
N TYR A 121 -2.41 -2.00 13.61
CA TYR A 121 -1.88 -0.72 13.11
C TYR A 121 -2.79 0.44 13.53
N GLU A 122 -2.71 0.81 14.82
CA GLU A 122 -3.56 1.86 15.39
C GLU A 122 -3.36 3.21 14.71
N GLN A 123 -2.12 3.52 14.30
CA GLN A 123 -1.70 4.77 13.67
C GLN A 123 -2.17 4.94 12.22
N VAL A 124 -2.68 3.90 11.57
CA VAL A 124 -3.17 3.98 10.19
C VAL A 124 -4.54 4.66 10.16
N ASN A 125 -4.67 5.67 9.33
CA ASN A 125 -5.91 6.42 9.11
C ASN A 125 -6.73 5.82 7.97
N ARG A 126 -6.11 5.56 6.80
CA ARG A 126 -6.78 5.05 5.61
C ARG A 126 -5.95 3.95 4.94
N VAL A 127 -6.64 3.02 4.30
CA VAL A 127 -6.02 1.94 3.53
C VAL A 127 -6.45 2.01 2.08
N VAL A 128 -5.48 1.92 1.18
CA VAL A 128 -5.64 1.82 -0.27
C VAL A 128 -5.11 0.46 -0.72
N MET A 129 -5.94 -0.32 -1.40
CA MET A 129 -5.55 -1.62 -1.94
C MET A 129 -5.62 -1.60 -3.47
N VAL A 130 -4.51 -1.93 -4.12
CA VAL A 130 -4.45 -2.14 -5.58
C VAL A 130 -4.32 -3.63 -5.85
N SER A 131 -5.25 -4.18 -6.61
CA SER A 131 -5.33 -5.59 -7.00
C SER A 131 -5.08 -6.56 -5.82
N PRO A 132 -5.87 -6.50 -4.73
CA PRO A 132 -5.76 -7.51 -3.68
C PRO A 132 -5.95 -8.92 -4.29
N PRO A 133 -5.02 -9.88 -4.05
CA PRO A 133 -4.95 -11.13 -4.81
C PRO A 133 -5.95 -12.19 -4.27
N VAL A 134 -7.23 -11.84 -4.26
CA VAL A 134 -8.31 -12.61 -3.59
C VAL A 134 -8.57 -13.98 -4.20
N ASN A 135 -8.08 -14.26 -5.42
CA ASN A 135 -8.19 -15.56 -6.06
C ASN A 135 -7.04 -16.51 -5.70
N PHE A 136 -5.96 -16.00 -5.10
CA PHE A 136 -4.75 -16.75 -4.77
C PHE A 136 -4.47 -16.84 -3.29
N ILE A 137 -4.85 -15.83 -2.51
CA ILE A 137 -4.60 -15.76 -1.08
C ILE A 137 -5.91 -15.51 -0.35
N ASP A 138 -6.10 -16.18 0.79
CA ASP A 138 -7.31 -16.05 1.59
C ASP A 138 -7.46 -14.66 2.22
N PHE A 139 -8.64 -14.07 2.04
CA PHE A 139 -9.10 -12.82 2.65
C PHE A 139 -10.26 -13.03 3.64
N SER A 140 -10.59 -14.27 4.00
CA SER A 140 -11.71 -14.59 4.90
C SER A 140 -11.56 -13.98 6.29
N PHE A 141 -10.30 -13.71 6.72
CA PHE A 141 -9.96 -13.05 7.98
C PHE A 141 -10.39 -11.59 8.05
N LEU A 142 -10.61 -10.95 6.89
CA LEU A 142 -10.90 -9.52 6.81
C LEU A 142 -12.39 -9.29 7.03
N ASP A 143 -12.71 -8.80 8.22
CA ASP A 143 -14.03 -8.31 8.59
C ASP A 143 -14.15 -6.81 8.32
N TYR A 144 -15.28 -6.23 8.76
CA TYR A 144 -15.51 -4.79 8.64
C TYR A 144 -14.37 -3.97 9.24
N ASN A 145 -13.83 -3.07 8.43
CA ASN A 145 -12.83 -2.11 8.86
C ASN A 145 -13.02 -0.76 8.12
N PRO A 146 -13.44 0.29 8.83
CA PRO A 146 -13.76 1.59 8.23
C PRO A 146 -12.53 2.32 7.66
N LYS A 147 -11.33 1.86 7.95
CA LYS A 147 -10.08 2.42 7.41
C LYS A 147 -9.84 2.05 5.94
N ILE A 148 -10.46 0.97 5.43
CA ILE A 148 -10.33 0.59 4.02
C ILE A 148 -11.22 1.53 3.21
N LYS A 149 -10.60 2.40 2.40
CA LYS A 149 -11.30 3.49 1.70
C LYS A 149 -11.29 3.37 0.18
N LEU A 150 -10.23 2.83 -0.38
CA LEU A 150 -10.10 2.68 -1.84
C LEU A 150 -9.60 1.28 -2.19
N VAL A 151 -10.29 0.66 -3.15
CA VAL A 151 -9.83 -0.57 -3.79
C VAL A 151 -9.80 -0.37 -5.31
N ILE A 152 -8.72 -0.74 -5.96
CA ILE A 152 -8.54 -0.64 -7.41
C ILE A 152 -8.27 -2.04 -7.95
N ALA A 153 -8.88 -2.38 -9.10
CA ALA A 153 -8.62 -3.63 -9.80
C ALA A 153 -8.53 -3.41 -11.32
N GLY A 154 -7.81 -4.27 -12.01
CA GLY A 154 -7.85 -4.34 -13.47
C GLY A 154 -9.07 -5.15 -13.97
N SER A 155 -9.69 -4.74 -15.07
CA SER A 155 -10.85 -5.49 -15.60
C SER A 155 -10.51 -6.89 -16.13
N GLY A 156 -9.23 -7.12 -16.48
CA GLY A 156 -8.67 -8.41 -16.90
C GLY A 156 -7.72 -9.04 -15.88
N ASP A 157 -7.84 -8.66 -14.61
CA ASP A 157 -7.01 -9.19 -13.53
C ASP A 157 -7.52 -10.56 -13.08
N ASP A 158 -6.78 -11.63 -13.39
CA ASP A 158 -7.12 -13.01 -13.02
C ASP A 158 -6.63 -13.38 -11.59
N ILE A 159 -5.75 -12.58 -11.01
CA ILE A 159 -5.19 -12.78 -9.67
C ILE A 159 -6.07 -12.10 -8.61
N GLY A 160 -6.52 -10.88 -8.91
CA GLY A 160 -7.50 -10.12 -8.14
C GLY A 160 -8.74 -9.80 -8.95
N PRO A 161 -9.56 -10.79 -9.37
CA PRO A 161 -10.68 -10.55 -10.26
C PRO A 161 -11.68 -9.55 -9.67
N PRO A 162 -12.04 -8.47 -10.40
CA PRO A 162 -12.89 -7.42 -9.85
C PRO A 162 -14.26 -7.94 -9.39
N GLN A 163 -14.79 -8.98 -10.03
CA GLN A 163 -16.07 -9.60 -9.63
C GLN A 163 -15.96 -10.33 -8.28
N MET A 164 -14.82 -10.90 -7.95
CA MET A 164 -14.57 -11.52 -6.65
C MET A 164 -14.39 -10.45 -5.56
N ILE A 165 -13.58 -9.44 -5.85
CA ILE A 165 -13.38 -8.29 -4.95
C ILE A 165 -14.72 -7.64 -4.62
N GLN A 166 -15.54 -7.34 -5.63
CA GLN A 166 -16.84 -6.69 -5.45
C GLN A 166 -17.76 -7.42 -4.48
N LYS A 167 -17.75 -8.76 -4.46
CA LYS A 167 -18.54 -9.57 -3.51
C LYS A 167 -18.05 -9.44 -2.06
N MET A 168 -16.82 -9.01 -1.85
CA MET A 168 -16.22 -8.88 -0.52
C MET A 168 -16.34 -7.46 0.05
N LEU A 169 -16.55 -6.45 -0.80
CA LEU A 169 -16.53 -5.05 -0.37
C LEU A 169 -17.54 -4.74 0.73
N SER A 170 -18.77 -5.24 0.63
CA SER A 170 -19.82 -5.00 1.63
C SER A 170 -19.45 -5.55 3.01
N LYS A 171 -18.67 -6.66 3.04
CA LYS A 171 -18.15 -7.23 4.29
C LYS A 171 -16.99 -6.39 4.84
N TRP A 172 -16.10 -5.87 3.96
CA TRP A 172 -14.93 -5.11 4.37
C TRP A 172 -15.29 -3.70 4.84
N ASN A 173 -16.03 -2.97 4.03
CA ASN A 173 -16.61 -1.67 4.33
C ASN A 173 -17.57 -1.28 3.18
N PRO A 174 -18.87 -1.05 3.42
CA PRO A 174 -19.83 -0.67 2.37
C PRO A 174 -19.51 0.67 1.71
N ASP A 175 -18.73 1.54 2.37
CA ASP A 175 -18.36 2.88 1.89
C ASP A 175 -17.04 2.90 1.10
N ILE A 176 -16.51 1.72 0.73
CA ILE A 176 -15.28 1.63 -0.10
C ILE A 176 -15.56 2.21 -1.48
N ARG A 177 -14.72 3.17 -1.91
CA ARG A 177 -14.62 3.54 -3.31
C ARG A 177 -13.95 2.40 -4.08
N PHE A 178 -14.68 1.78 -5.01
CA PHE A 178 -14.16 0.70 -5.84
C PHE A 178 -14.03 1.15 -7.29
N GLU A 179 -12.82 1.06 -7.83
CA GLU A 179 -12.49 1.49 -9.19
C GLU A 179 -11.95 0.35 -10.03
N ILE A 180 -12.44 0.22 -11.26
CA ILE A 180 -12.00 -0.80 -12.20
C ILE A 180 -11.34 -0.13 -13.41
N ILE A 181 -10.05 -0.42 -13.61
CA ILE A 181 -9.29 0.09 -14.76
C ILE A 181 -9.52 -0.81 -15.96
N GLN A 182 -10.19 -0.27 -16.97
CA GLN A 182 -10.54 -1.02 -18.17
C GLN A 182 -9.31 -1.40 -19.00
N GLY A 183 -9.24 -2.68 -19.40
CA GLY A 183 -8.16 -3.24 -20.18
C GLY A 183 -6.84 -3.40 -19.41
N ALA A 184 -6.85 -3.23 -18.10
CA ALA A 184 -5.69 -3.57 -17.26
C ALA A 184 -5.76 -5.03 -16.81
N ASP A 185 -4.61 -5.71 -16.84
CA ASP A 185 -4.34 -6.97 -16.17
C ASP A 185 -3.80 -6.71 -14.74
N HIS A 186 -3.35 -7.77 -14.07
CA HIS A 186 -2.75 -7.66 -12.74
C HIS A 186 -1.51 -6.76 -12.69
N PHE A 187 -0.74 -6.71 -13.79
CA PHE A 187 0.57 -6.03 -13.84
C PHE A 187 0.48 -4.56 -14.27
N TYR A 188 -0.67 -4.11 -14.76
CA TYR A 188 -0.92 -2.72 -15.16
C TYR A 188 0.05 -2.17 -16.22
N TRP A 189 0.55 -3.01 -17.13
CA TRP A 189 1.44 -2.56 -18.20
C TRP A 189 0.76 -1.48 -19.07
N GLY A 190 1.39 -0.31 -19.14
CA GLY A 190 0.84 0.85 -19.85
C GLY A 190 -0.39 1.48 -19.21
N LYS A 191 -0.79 1.07 -18.00
CA LYS A 191 -1.99 1.55 -17.28
C LYS A 191 -1.70 2.18 -15.90
N THR A 192 -0.44 2.26 -15.50
CA THR A 192 -0.07 2.84 -14.19
C THR A 192 -0.51 4.30 -14.03
N GLY A 193 -0.59 5.07 -15.11
CA GLY A 193 -1.13 6.43 -15.09
C GLY A 193 -2.60 6.52 -14.68
N GLU A 194 -3.38 5.46 -14.87
CA GLU A 194 -4.78 5.40 -14.39
C GLU A 194 -4.81 5.22 -12.86
N ILE A 195 -3.92 4.38 -12.31
CA ILE A 195 -3.77 4.22 -10.84
C ILE A 195 -3.43 5.57 -10.21
N GLU A 196 -2.46 6.27 -10.77
CA GLU A 196 -2.03 7.60 -10.33
C GLU A 196 -3.20 8.60 -10.28
N LYS A 197 -4.02 8.65 -11.35
CA LYS A 197 -5.21 9.51 -11.42
C LYS A 197 -6.27 9.13 -10.39
N ILE A 198 -6.55 7.83 -10.22
CA ILE A 198 -7.57 7.35 -9.29
C ILE A 198 -7.17 7.64 -7.84
N VAL A 199 -5.93 7.27 -7.46
CA VAL A 199 -5.41 7.56 -6.12
C VAL A 199 -5.39 9.08 -5.88
N GLY A 200 -4.96 9.85 -6.88
CA GLY A 200 -4.97 11.29 -6.79
C GLY A 200 -6.36 11.88 -6.56
N SER A 201 -7.34 11.50 -7.36
CA SER A 201 -8.73 11.95 -7.22
C SER A 201 -9.33 11.53 -5.88
N PHE A 202 -8.98 10.35 -5.37
CA PHE A 202 -9.39 9.90 -4.03
C PHE A 202 -8.84 10.82 -2.95
N LEU A 203 -7.55 11.14 -2.97
CA LEU A 203 -6.93 12.02 -1.98
C LEU A 203 -7.53 13.43 -2.01
N ASP A 204 -7.81 13.96 -3.20
CA ASP A 204 -8.42 15.29 -3.37
C ASP A 204 -9.85 15.34 -2.78
N SER A 205 -10.64 14.26 -2.93
CA SER A 205 -12.01 14.19 -2.40
C SER A 205 -12.06 14.11 -0.87
N GLU A 206 -11.10 13.44 -0.26
CA GLU A 206 -11.02 13.29 1.20
C GLU A 206 -10.52 14.57 1.91
N ASP A 207 -9.71 15.39 1.23
CA ASP A 207 -9.20 16.65 1.79
C ASP A 207 -10.25 17.79 1.76
N THR A 208 -11.32 17.65 0.97
CA THR A 208 -12.42 18.65 0.90
C THR A 208 -13.52 18.46 1.96
N GLY A 209 -13.41 17.44 2.78
CA GLY A 209 -14.39 17.06 3.82
C GLY A 209 -14.15 17.67 5.22
N TYR A 210 -13.31 18.74 5.33
CA TYR A 210 -13.06 19.47 6.58
C TYR A 210 -13.44 20.94 6.46
#